data_8063f404bd6dc0220a9a0c46c8cbe8ce
#
_entry.id   8063f404bd6dc0220a9a0c46c8cbe8ce
#
_cell.length_a   1.000
_cell.length_b   1.000
_cell.length_c   1.000
_cell.angle_alpha   90.00
_cell.angle_beta   90.00
_cell.angle_gamma   90.00
#
_symmetry.space_group_name_H-M   'P 1'
#
loop_
_entity.id
_entity.type
_entity.pdbx_description
1 polymer ?
#
loop_
_entity_poly.entity_id
_entity_poly.type
_entity_poly.pdbx_seq_one_letter_code
_entity_poly.pdbx_strand_id
1 'polypeptide(L)'
;MPLHLILYSKIFKDYIMKRIIMFKGGVETLEFFSVEIAEYLESKGYEIFWYNLLLSKNSFNELMHYYNNQCNEQLYAITFNFEGLEGEEGLYNNDGWNFWDYSGVTVINIVVDHPLYYNQFLKALPEHYRQVNIDHMHIDYMKRFFPDVDVYFIPSAGTELNKHRKLIKDYDYLPMCQRPIDVIFTGNYTPKHILRKQLNNICLLYTSPSPRDAHES
;
A
#
# COMPACT_ATOMS: atom_id res chain seq x y z
N MET A 1 10.97 34.79 34.69
CA MET A 1 10.64 34.07 33.47
C MET A 1 9.23 33.54 33.61
N PRO A 2 8.25 33.93 32.82
CA PRO A 2 6.86 33.55 33.02
C PRO A 2 6.63 32.05 32.78
N LEU A 3 5.86 31.43 33.66
CA LEU A 3 5.52 29.99 33.63
C LEU A 3 4.90 29.51 32.30
N HIS A 4 4.20 30.37 31.57
CA HIS A 4 3.64 30.11 30.24
C HIS A 4 4.70 29.75 29.20
N LEU A 5 5.93 30.31 29.21
CA LEU A 5 6.98 30.01 28.25
C LEU A 5 7.60 28.61 28.47
N ILE A 6 7.60 28.15 29.72
CA ILE A 6 8.09 26.81 30.12
C ILE A 6 7.07 25.73 29.71
N LEU A 7 5.77 26.02 29.81
CA LEU A 7 4.70 25.13 29.38
C LEU A 7 4.65 25.03 27.84
N TYR A 8 4.83 26.14 27.14
CA TYR A 8 4.89 26.16 25.68
C TYR A 8 6.09 25.35 25.14
N SER A 9 7.27 25.50 25.76
CA SER A 9 8.46 24.72 25.35
C SER A 9 8.36 23.24 25.64
N LYS A 10 7.58 22.81 26.64
CA LYS A 10 7.30 21.39 26.91
C LYS A 10 6.24 20.78 25.99
N ILE A 11 5.23 21.56 25.60
CA ILE A 11 4.18 21.14 24.69
C ILE A 11 4.69 21.03 23.24
N PHE A 12 5.62 21.88 22.83
CA PHE A 12 6.23 21.83 21.50
C PHE A 12 7.40 20.86 21.36
N LYS A 13 7.89 20.26 22.45
CA LYS A 13 9.00 19.30 22.40
C LYS A 13 8.61 17.88 21.95
N ASP A 14 7.32 17.56 21.90
CA ASP A 14 6.83 16.24 21.49
C ASP A 14 6.11 16.21 20.14
N TYR A 15 6.07 17.31 19.40
CA TYR A 15 5.63 17.32 18.00
C TYR A 15 6.83 17.05 17.09
N ILE A 16 7.36 15.83 17.15
CA ILE A 16 8.16 15.30 16.04
C ILE A 16 7.15 15.12 14.90
N MET A 17 7.18 16.02 13.94
CA MET A 17 6.35 15.93 12.76
C MET A 17 6.74 14.66 12.03
N LYS A 18 5.86 13.67 12.03
CA LYS A 18 6.11 12.40 11.36
C LYS A 18 5.77 12.57 9.89
N ARG A 19 6.69 12.19 9.03
CA ARG A 19 6.59 12.36 7.58
C ARG A 19 6.51 10.99 6.92
N ILE A 20 5.63 10.89 5.94
CA ILE A 20 5.33 9.62 5.29
C ILE A 20 5.36 9.80 3.78
N ILE A 21 6.11 8.94 3.11
CA ILE A 21 6.10 8.80 1.65
C ILE A 21 5.00 7.83 1.30
N MET A 22 4.11 8.21 0.37
CA MET A 22 3.08 7.35 -0.20
C MET A 22 3.11 7.41 -1.73
N PHE A 23 2.51 6.42 -2.38
CA PHE A 23 2.62 6.23 -3.82
C PHE A 23 1.29 6.47 -4.54
N LYS A 24 1.39 6.98 -5.77
CA LYS A 24 0.27 7.18 -6.70
C LYS A 24 0.72 6.92 -8.13
N GLY A 25 -0.24 6.76 -9.04
CA GLY A 25 0.05 6.49 -10.46
C GLY A 25 0.40 5.04 -10.75
N GLY A 26 0.20 4.13 -9.78
CA GLY A 26 0.30 2.69 -9.96
C GLY A 26 -1.05 2.05 -10.24
N VAL A 27 -1.42 1.04 -9.46
CA VAL A 27 -2.70 0.35 -9.58
C VAL A 27 -3.82 1.20 -8.96
N GLU A 28 -4.85 1.55 -9.72
CA GLU A 28 -5.92 2.48 -9.32
C GLU A 28 -6.60 2.09 -7.99
N THR A 29 -6.86 0.80 -7.77
CA THR A 29 -7.47 0.32 -6.52
C THR A 29 -6.53 0.47 -5.32
N LEU A 30 -5.23 0.31 -5.51
CA LEU A 30 -4.23 0.50 -4.45
C LEU A 30 -4.03 1.98 -4.14
N GLU A 31 -4.03 2.84 -5.16
CA GLU A 31 -4.00 4.29 -4.99
C GLU A 31 -5.21 4.78 -4.17
N PHE A 32 -6.41 4.23 -4.43
CA PHE A 32 -7.59 4.54 -3.64
C PHE A 32 -7.37 4.25 -2.14
N PHE A 33 -6.83 3.09 -1.78
CA PHE A 33 -6.52 2.77 -0.38
C PHE A 33 -5.40 3.63 0.18
N SER A 34 -4.42 3.98 -0.65
CA SER A 34 -3.35 4.92 -0.25
C SER A 34 -3.91 6.28 0.12
N VAL A 35 -4.86 6.81 -0.66
CA VAL A 35 -5.54 8.09 -0.37
C VAL A 35 -6.33 8.02 0.93
N GLU A 36 -7.09 6.94 1.17
CA GLU A 36 -7.86 6.77 2.40
C GLU A 36 -6.97 6.75 3.65
N ILE A 37 -5.83 6.05 3.56
CA ILE A 37 -4.85 6.01 4.65
C ILE A 37 -4.19 7.38 4.84
N ALA A 38 -3.82 8.07 3.74
CA ALA A 38 -3.22 9.39 3.79
C ALA A 38 -4.12 10.40 4.49
N GLU A 39 -5.39 10.50 4.10
CA GLU A 39 -6.36 11.40 4.73
C GLU A 39 -6.49 11.15 6.25
N TYR A 40 -6.50 9.87 6.66
CA TYR A 40 -6.52 9.54 8.07
C TYR A 40 -5.24 10.01 8.79
N LEU A 41 -4.07 9.75 8.20
CA LEU A 41 -2.78 10.13 8.78
C LEU A 41 -2.63 11.66 8.85
N GLU A 42 -3.02 12.39 7.82
CA GLU A 42 -3.05 13.86 7.81
C GLU A 42 -3.95 14.40 8.93
N SER A 43 -5.11 13.77 9.17
CA SER A 43 -5.99 14.11 10.30
C SER A 43 -5.33 13.92 11.68
N LYS A 44 -4.26 13.12 11.75
CA LYS A 44 -3.44 12.88 12.95
C LYS A 44 -2.16 13.74 13.00
N GLY A 45 -2.00 14.66 12.05
CA GLY A 45 -0.86 15.58 12.00
C GLY A 45 0.38 15.03 11.33
N TYR A 46 0.25 13.97 10.52
CA TYR A 46 1.33 13.49 9.67
C TYR A 46 1.40 14.32 8.40
N GLU A 47 2.60 14.56 7.88
CA GLU A 47 2.84 15.16 6.58
C GLU A 47 3.02 14.05 5.54
N ILE A 48 2.28 14.11 4.43
CA ILE A 48 2.32 13.11 3.37
C ILE A 48 3.06 13.66 2.15
N PHE A 49 4.09 12.94 1.72
CA PHE A 49 4.75 13.15 0.42
C PHE A 49 4.24 12.13 -0.59
N TRP A 50 3.71 12.59 -1.72
CA TRP A 50 3.19 11.73 -2.79
C TRP A 50 4.24 11.49 -3.88
N TYR A 51 4.77 10.27 -3.94
CA TYR A 51 5.60 9.82 -5.05
C TYR A 51 4.72 9.35 -6.20
N ASN A 52 4.85 9.98 -7.37
CA ASN A 52 4.09 9.59 -8.57
C ASN A 52 4.92 8.63 -9.43
N LEU A 53 4.50 7.37 -9.50
CA LEU A 53 5.18 6.31 -10.25
C LEU A 53 5.21 6.56 -11.76
N LEU A 54 4.20 7.24 -12.32
CA LEU A 54 4.17 7.62 -13.74
C LEU A 54 5.19 8.73 -14.09
N LEU A 55 5.65 9.47 -13.10
CA LEU A 55 6.58 10.58 -13.23
C LEU A 55 7.80 10.37 -12.33
N SER A 56 8.32 9.14 -12.24
CA SER A 56 9.32 8.70 -11.26
C SER A 56 10.51 9.64 -11.15
N LYS A 57 11.07 10.07 -12.29
CA LYS A 57 12.24 10.98 -12.30
C LYS A 57 11.96 12.33 -11.65
N ASN A 58 10.79 12.92 -11.94
CA ASN A 58 10.41 14.21 -11.34
C ASN A 58 10.12 14.03 -9.85
N SER A 59 9.35 12.99 -9.51
CA SER A 59 9.01 12.66 -8.13
C SER A 59 10.24 12.35 -7.29
N PHE A 60 11.26 11.73 -7.88
CA PHE A 60 12.52 11.48 -7.19
C PHE A 60 13.27 12.78 -6.87
N ASN A 61 13.33 13.73 -7.80
CA ASN A 61 13.95 15.04 -7.54
C ASN A 61 13.21 15.78 -6.40
N GLU A 62 11.88 15.77 -6.42
CA GLU A 62 11.06 16.35 -5.35
C GLU A 62 11.27 15.63 -4.02
N LEU A 63 11.35 14.29 -4.04
CA LEU A 63 11.64 13.46 -2.87
C LEU A 63 13.00 13.80 -2.27
N MET A 64 14.04 13.99 -3.08
CA MET A 64 15.37 14.38 -2.60
C MET A 64 15.35 15.76 -1.95
N HIS A 65 14.60 16.70 -2.49
CA HIS A 65 14.38 18.00 -1.83
C HIS A 65 13.63 17.82 -0.50
N TYR A 66 12.58 17.03 -0.50
CA TYR A 66 11.79 16.74 0.68
C TYR A 66 12.65 16.06 1.77
N TYR A 67 13.49 15.12 1.41
CA TYR A 67 14.41 14.42 2.30
C TYR A 67 15.50 15.35 2.85
N ASN A 68 16.17 16.14 2.01
CA ASN A 68 17.29 16.99 2.39
C ASN A 68 16.89 18.21 3.26
N ASN A 69 15.65 18.64 3.19
CA ASN A 69 15.13 19.75 4.00
C ASN A 69 14.76 19.34 5.43
N GLN A 70 15.17 18.15 5.85
CA GLN A 70 14.80 17.58 7.15
C GLN A 70 15.92 17.72 8.18
N CYS A 71 15.58 18.30 9.31
CA CYS A 71 16.40 18.25 10.51
C CYS A 71 15.80 17.22 11.49
N ASN A 72 16.39 16.04 11.58
CA ASN A 72 16.15 15.04 12.64
C ASN A 72 14.73 14.46 12.77
N GLU A 73 13.93 14.42 11.69
CA GLU A 73 12.61 13.81 11.70
C GLU A 73 12.64 12.37 11.19
N GLN A 74 11.85 11.49 11.80
CA GLN A 74 11.72 10.12 11.36
C GLN A 74 10.83 10.05 10.12
N LEU A 75 11.37 9.52 9.02
CA LEU A 75 10.69 9.34 7.76
C LEU A 75 10.27 7.88 7.59
N TYR A 76 9.05 7.67 7.14
CA TYR A 76 8.50 6.36 6.80
C TYR A 76 8.04 6.34 5.34
N ALA A 77 7.95 5.16 4.75
CA ALA A 77 7.23 4.94 3.51
C ALA A 77 6.12 3.92 3.74
N ILE A 78 4.94 4.17 3.21
CA ILE A 78 3.83 3.21 3.19
C ILE A 78 3.48 2.94 1.74
N THR A 79 3.50 1.67 1.37
CA THR A 79 3.20 1.24 0.01
C THR A 79 2.31 0.00 0.00
N PHE A 80 1.77 -0.30 -1.17
CA PHE A 80 1.01 -1.51 -1.44
C PHE A 80 1.71 -2.36 -2.48
N ASN A 81 1.69 -3.70 -2.30
CA ASN A 81 2.09 -4.66 -3.31
C ASN A 81 3.41 -4.34 -4.02
N PHE A 82 4.40 -3.85 -3.27
CA PHE A 82 5.75 -3.49 -3.75
C PHE A 82 5.85 -2.26 -4.67
N GLU A 83 4.80 -1.45 -4.85
CA GLU A 83 4.92 -0.16 -5.56
C GLU A 83 6.03 0.68 -4.92
N GLY A 84 6.97 1.18 -5.74
CA GLY A 84 8.19 1.87 -5.27
C GLY A 84 9.32 0.96 -4.78
N LEU A 85 9.14 -0.37 -4.89
CA LEU A 85 10.13 -1.39 -4.50
C LEU A 85 10.52 -2.33 -5.66
N GLU A 86 10.06 -2.04 -6.87
CA GLU A 86 10.25 -2.89 -8.06
C GLU A 86 11.41 -2.46 -8.95
N GLY A 87 12.22 -1.49 -8.50
CA GLY A 87 13.35 -0.98 -9.27
C GLY A 87 13.03 0.30 -10.06
N GLU A 88 12.12 1.12 -9.55
CA GLU A 88 11.70 2.37 -10.17
C GLU A 88 12.87 3.34 -10.39
N GLU A 89 12.85 4.02 -11.53
CA GLU A 89 13.88 5.00 -11.91
C GLU A 89 14.01 6.09 -10.83
N GLY A 90 15.24 6.28 -10.37
CA GLY A 90 15.58 7.23 -9.32
C GLY A 90 15.59 6.58 -7.93
N LEU A 91 14.64 5.71 -7.57
CA LEU A 91 14.66 4.98 -6.31
C LEU A 91 15.72 3.88 -6.30
N TYR A 92 16.08 3.35 -7.46
CA TYR A 92 17.11 2.34 -7.67
C TYR A 92 18.04 2.73 -8.80
N ASN A 93 19.29 2.27 -8.74
CA ASN A 93 20.24 2.37 -9.85
C ASN A 93 20.84 1.00 -10.23
N ASN A 94 21.56 0.97 -11.33
CA ASN A 94 22.17 -0.27 -11.86
C ASN A 94 23.36 -0.79 -11.02
N ASP A 95 23.88 0.03 -10.12
CA ASP A 95 25.07 -0.29 -9.29
C ASP A 95 24.66 -0.89 -7.93
N GLY A 96 23.35 -1.18 -7.74
CA GLY A 96 22.82 -1.75 -6.52
C GLY A 96 22.46 -0.74 -5.43
N TRP A 97 22.61 0.55 -5.72
CA TRP A 97 22.16 1.60 -4.80
C TRP A 97 20.63 1.70 -4.83
N ASN A 98 20.02 1.90 -3.66
CA ASN A 98 18.62 2.25 -3.55
C ASN A 98 18.41 3.38 -2.53
N PHE A 99 17.36 4.16 -2.74
CA PHE A 99 17.03 5.30 -1.89
C PHE A 99 16.68 4.87 -0.46
N TRP A 100 16.05 3.73 -0.29
CA TRP A 100 15.55 3.26 1.01
C TRP A 100 16.69 2.99 2.00
N ASP A 101 17.71 2.24 1.57
CA ASP A 101 18.89 1.96 2.38
C ASP A 101 19.75 3.21 2.57
N TYR A 102 19.89 4.03 1.50
CA TYR A 102 20.62 5.29 1.58
C TYR A 102 20.01 6.25 2.62
N SER A 103 18.68 6.36 2.66
CA SER A 103 17.99 7.31 3.52
C SER A 103 17.69 6.75 4.92
N GLY A 104 17.78 5.44 5.14
CA GLY A 104 17.38 4.77 6.37
C GLY A 104 15.87 4.82 6.65
N VAL A 105 15.07 5.05 5.61
CA VAL A 105 13.61 5.11 5.71
C VAL A 105 13.06 3.73 6.06
N THR A 106 12.17 3.67 7.04
CA THR A 106 11.42 2.44 7.32
C THR A 106 10.29 2.28 6.30
N VAL A 107 10.36 1.23 5.50
CA VAL A 107 9.36 0.90 4.49
C VAL A 107 8.34 -0.09 5.06
N ILE A 108 7.07 0.27 5.03
CA ILE A 108 5.93 -0.56 5.42
C ILE A 108 5.16 -0.92 4.15
N ASN A 109 5.26 -2.17 3.72
CA ASN A 109 4.59 -2.67 2.53
C ASN A 109 3.34 -3.47 2.90
N ILE A 110 2.18 -3.02 2.49
CA ILE A 110 0.89 -3.70 2.69
C ILE A 110 0.64 -4.61 1.49
N VAL A 111 0.81 -5.91 1.69
CA VAL A 111 0.66 -6.92 0.64
C VAL A 111 -0.74 -7.50 0.70
N VAL A 112 -1.57 -7.11 -0.25
CA VAL A 112 -2.97 -7.55 -0.36
C VAL A 112 -3.12 -8.82 -1.18
N ASP A 113 -2.21 -9.05 -2.13
CA ASP A 113 -2.15 -10.27 -2.92
C ASP A 113 -1.26 -11.34 -2.25
N HIS A 114 -1.27 -12.55 -2.78
CA HIS A 114 -0.45 -13.61 -2.22
C HIS A 114 1.06 -13.31 -2.41
N PRO A 115 1.90 -13.40 -1.35
CA PRO A 115 3.33 -13.05 -1.40
C PRO A 115 4.14 -13.80 -2.46
N LEU A 116 3.67 -14.97 -2.90
CA LEU A 116 4.29 -15.73 -3.99
C LEU A 116 4.48 -14.93 -5.27
N TYR A 117 3.56 -13.99 -5.58
CA TYR A 117 3.67 -13.13 -6.76
C TYR A 117 4.89 -12.22 -6.72
N TYR A 118 5.32 -11.88 -5.52
CA TYR A 118 6.42 -10.94 -5.25
C TYR A 118 7.71 -11.64 -4.85
N ASN A 119 7.82 -12.94 -5.08
CA ASN A 119 8.96 -13.76 -4.68
C ASN A 119 10.31 -13.22 -5.20
N GLN A 120 10.33 -12.58 -6.37
CA GLN A 120 11.54 -11.96 -6.90
C GLN A 120 11.97 -10.73 -6.09
N PHE A 121 11.04 -9.91 -5.63
CA PHE A 121 11.30 -8.71 -4.84
C PHE A 121 11.63 -9.04 -3.38
N LEU A 122 11.05 -10.10 -2.84
CA LEU A 122 11.33 -10.59 -1.49
C LEU A 122 12.78 -11.05 -1.28
N LYS A 123 13.56 -11.21 -2.35
CA LYS A 123 14.99 -11.60 -2.28
C LYS A 123 15.94 -10.40 -2.13
N ALA A 124 15.47 -9.18 -2.35
CA ALA A 124 16.28 -7.96 -2.32
C ALA A 124 15.48 -6.83 -1.68
N LEU A 125 15.15 -7.00 -0.40
CA LEU A 125 14.38 -6.02 0.39
C LEU A 125 15.30 -4.94 0.95
N PRO A 126 14.80 -3.71 1.17
CA PRO A 126 15.52 -2.71 1.95
C PRO A 126 15.82 -3.16 3.37
N GLU A 127 16.90 -2.64 3.98
CA GLU A 127 17.33 -3.02 5.33
C GLU A 127 16.23 -2.79 6.39
N HIS A 128 15.51 -1.69 6.25
CA HIS A 128 14.41 -1.32 7.18
C HIS A 128 13.03 -1.62 6.60
N TYR A 129 12.85 -2.84 6.09
CA TYR A 129 11.59 -3.29 5.49
C TYR A 129 10.70 -4.00 6.51
N ARG A 130 9.40 -3.74 6.43
CA ARG A 130 8.35 -4.43 7.18
C ARG A 130 7.19 -4.77 6.26
N GLN A 131 6.68 -6.00 6.37
CA GLN A 131 5.55 -6.45 5.58
C GLN A 131 4.30 -6.59 6.42
N VAL A 132 3.20 -6.08 5.90
CA VAL A 132 1.86 -6.23 6.46
C VAL A 132 1.03 -7.06 5.49
N ASN A 133 0.46 -8.16 5.96
CA ASN A 133 -0.40 -9.02 5.17
C ASN A 133 -1.84 -8.98 5.69
N ILE A 134 -2.79 -9.15 4.78
CA ILE A 134 -4.23 -9.13 5.10
C ILE A 134 -4.83 -10.52 5.32
N ASP A 135 -4.04 -11.58 5.12
CA ASP A 135 -4.45 -12.97 5.26
C ASP A 135 -3.45 -13.76 6.11
N HIS A 136 -3.94 -14.62 7.00
CA HIS A 136 -3.11 -15.47 7.85
C HIS A 136 -2.31 -16.50 7.05
N MET A 137 -2.85 -17.00 5.94
CA MET A 137 -2.13 -17.94 5.06
C MET A 137 -0.91 -17.26 4.41
N HIS A 138 -0.99 -15.95 4.13
CA HIS A 138 0.15 -15.17 3.66
C HIS A 138 1.24 -15.06 4.73
N ILE A 139 0.85 -14.89 6.00
CA ILE A 139 1.79 -14.89 7.13
C ILE A 139 2.51 -16.24 7.24
N ASP A 140 1.76 -17.34 7.15
CA ASP A 140 2.33 -18.68 7.23
C ASP A 140 3.30 -18.96 6.08
N TYR A 141 2.97 -18.49 4.86
CA TYR A 141 3.86 -18.54 3.71
C TYR A 141 5.16 -17.77 3.98
N MET A 142 5.06 -16.53 4.44
CA MET A 142 6.23 -15.69 4.74
C MET A 142 7.11 -16.31 5.81
N LYS A 143 6.55 -16.74 6.93
CA LYS A 143 7.30 -17.40 8.02
C LYS A 143 8.03 -18.66 7.55
N ARG A 144 7.46 -19.38 6.58
CA ARG A 144 8.05 -20.60 6.06
C ARG A 144 9.19 -20.36 5.08
N PHE A 145 9.05 -19.37 4.18
CA PHE A 145 9.94 -19.18 3.06
C PHE A 145 10.85 -17.95 3.20
N PHE A 146 10.47 -17.00 4.05
CA PHE A 146 11.18 -15.74 4.31
C PHE A 146 11.17 -15.42 5.81
N PRO A 147 11.76 -16.31 6.66
CA PRO A 147 11.65 -16.21 8.12
C PRO A 147 12.31 -14.97 8.72
N ASP A 148 13.26 -14.35 7.99
CA ASP A 148 14.00 -13.17 8.43
C ASP A 148 13.24 -11.86 8.15
N VAL A 149 12.09 -11.91 7.47
CA VAL A 149 11.27 -10.72 7.18
C VAL A 149 10.31 -10.44 8.33
N ASP A 150 10.32 -9.20 8.81
CA ASP A 150 9.34 -8.72 9.79
C ASP A 150 7.93 -8.69 9.18
N VAL A 151 7.05 -9.58 9.63
CA VAL A 151 5.72 -9.77 9.07
C VAL A 151 4.63 -9.52 10.09
N TYR A 152 3.65 -8.70 9.74
CA TYR A 152 2.52 -8.31 10.57
C TYR A 152 1.20 -8.68 9.90
N PHE A 153 0.16 -8.87 10.69
CA PHE A 153 -1.20 -9.09 10.22
C PHE A 153 -2.08 -7.87 10.47
N ILE A 154 -2.80 -7.44 9.45
CA ILE A 154 -3.91 -6.50 9.56
C ILE A 154 -5.09 -7.08 8.79
N PRO A 155 -6.29 -7.20 9.39
CA PRO A 155 -7.45 -7.66 8.64
C PRO A 155 -7.79 -6.67 7.53
N SER A 156 -8.25 -7.20 6.40
CA SER A 156 -8.75 -6.37 5.30
C SER A 156 -9.84 -5.43 5.82
N ALA A 157 -9.73 -4.16 5.48
CA ALA A 157 -10.67 -3.11 5.85
C ALA A 157 -11.32 -2.51 4.60
N GLY A 158 -12.45 -1.86 4.79
CA GLY A 158 -13.15 -1.09 3.76
C GLY A 158 -13.28 0.36 4.19
N THR A 159 -13.66 1.20 3.24
CA THR A 159 -14.02 2.60 3.51
C THR A 159 -15.48 2.74 3.87
N GLU A 160 -15.85 3.86 4.48
CA GLU A 160 -17.25 4.20 4.72
C GLU A 160 -17.97 4.45 3.39
N LEU A 161 -19.07 3.73 3.16
CA LEU A 161 -19.79 3.76 1.88
C LEU A 161 -20.23 5.16 1.45
N ASN A 162 -20.54 6.03 2.40
CA ASN A 162 -21.09 7.37 2.14
C ASN A 162 -20.01 8.45 1.97
N LYS A 163 -18.77 8.17 2.30
CA LYS A 163 -17.68 9.17 2.29
C LYS A 163 -17.44 9.76 0.91
N HIS A 164 -17.50 8.95 -0.13
CA HIS A 164 -17.23 9.34 -1.51
C HIS A 164 -18.46 9.40 -2.42
N ARG A 165 -19.63 8.99 -1.93
CA ARG A 165 -20.85 8.99 -2.71
C ARG A 165 -21.64 10.28 -2.49
N LYS A 166 -21.64 11.15 -3.49
CA LYS A 166 -22.60 12.26 -3.59
C LYS A 166 -24.01 11.79 -3.96
N LEU A 167 -24.24 10.48 -4.10
CA LEU A 167 -25.42 9.92 -4.73
C LEU A 167 -26.13 8.95 -3.79
N ILE A 168 -27.40 9.27 -3.55
CA ILE A 168 -28.50 8.40 -3.16
C ILE A 168 -28.52 8.05 -1.68
N LYS A 169 -29.08 8.97 -0.90
CA LYS A 169 -29.35 8.80 0.53
C LYS A 169 -30.25 7.60 0.87
N ASP A 170 -31.00 7.04 -0.09
CA ASP A 170 -32.09 6.15 0.20
C ASP A 170 -31.85 4.67 -0.06
N TYR A 171 -30.75 4.29 -0.75
CA TYR A 171 -30.47 2.88 -1.08
C TYR A 171 -29.50 2.18 -0.12
N ASP A 172 -28.72 2.91 0.64
CA ASP A 172 -27.63 2.35 1.43
C ASP A 172 -28.11 1.46 2.61
N TYR A 173 -29.38 1.64 3.02
CA TYR A 173 -29.93 0.95 4.19
C TYR A 173 -31.28 0.29 3.92
N LEU A 174 -31.58 -0.12 2.70
CA LEU A 174 -32.79 -0.86 2.43
C LEU A 174 -32.79 -2.19 3.21
N PRO A 175 -33.88 -2.48 3.95
CA PRO A 175 -34.08 -3.79 4.53
C PRO A 175 -33.92 -4.89 3.48
N MET A 176 -33.45 -6.06 3.89
CA MET A 176 -33.13 -7.15 2.95
C MET A 176 -34.31 -7.52 2.03
N CYS A 177 -35.52 -7.48 2.57
CA CYS A 177 -36.77 -7.75 1.81
C CYS A 177 -37.13 -6.68 0.75
N GLN A 178 -36.49 -5.51 0.79
CA GLN A 178 -36.71 -4.42 -0.17
C GLN A 178 -35.56 -4.26 -1.18
N ARG A 179 -34.52 -5.07 -1.06
CA ARG A 179 -33.37 -5.03 -1.99
C ARG A 179 -33.74 -5.70 -3.31
N PRO A 180 -33.50 -5.05 -4.46
CA PRO A 180 -33.83 -5.62 -5.77
C PRO A 180 -32.90 -6.75 -6.20
N ILE A 181 -31.80 -6.96 -5.47
CA ILE A 181 -30.78 -7.97 -5.76
C ILE A 181 -30.53 -8.74 -4.47
N ASP A 182 -30.80 -10.04 -4.48
CA ASP A 182 -30.60 -10.92 -3.32
C ASP A 182 -29.11 -11.23 -3.12
N VAL A 183 -28.40 -11.51 -4.21
CA VAL A 183 -26.96 -11.83 -4.20
C VAL A 183 -26.30 -11.14 -5.38
N ILE A 184 -25.20 -10.44 -5.14
CA ILE A 184 -24.36 -9.86 -6.18
C ILE A 184 -22.96 -10.45 -6.11
N PHE A 185 -22.41 -10.85 -7.26
CA PHE A 185 -21.00 -11.19 -7.42
C PHE A 185 -20.33 -10.11 -8.30
N THR A 186 -19.27 -9.52 -7.77
CA THR A 186 -18.47 -8.54 -8.51
C THR A 186 -17.08 -9.11 -8.78
N GLY A 187 -16.59 -8.96 -9.98
CA GLY A 187 -15.28 -9.46 -10.37
C GLY A 187 -14.83 -8.90 -11.72
N ASN A 188 -13.56 -9.10 -12.02
CA ASN A 188 -13.00 -8.73 -13.31
C ASN A 188 -13.30 -9.79 -14.35
N TYR A 189 -13.75 -9.37 -15.52
CA TYR A 189 -13.88 -10.26 -16.68
C TYR A 189 -12.58 -10.29 -17.46
N THR A 190 -11.91 -11.44 -17.48
CA THR A 190 -10.72 -11.65 -18.31
C THR A 190 -11.11 -12.46 -19.55
N PRO A 191 -11.02 -11.89 -20.75
CA PRO A 191 -11.35 -12.60 -21.99
C PRO A 191 -10.49 -13.85 -22.21
N LYS A 192 -11.08 -14.94 -22.72
CA LYS A 192 -10.40 -16.25 -22.93
C LYS A 192 -9.10 -16.15 -23.74
N HIS A 193 -9.01 -15.23 -24.69
CA HIS A 193 -7.79 -15.05 -25.50
C HIS A 193 -6.62 -14.46 -24.73
N ILE A 194 -6.88 -13.65 -23.70
CA ILE A 194 -5.85 -13.11 -22.80
C ILE A 194 -5.39 -14.23 -21.87
N LEU A 195 -6.31 -14.99 -21.30
CA LEU A 195 -6.00 -16.16 -20.47
C LEU A 195 -5.09 -17.15 -21.19
N ARG A 196 -5.35 -17.47 -22.47
CA ARG A 196 -4.50 -18.39 -23.24
C ARG A 196 -3.06 -17.90 -23.43
N LYS A 197 -2.83 -16.58 -23.52
CA LYS A 197 -1.49 -15.99 -23.57
C LYS A 197 -0.77 -16.04 -22.22
N GLN A 198 -1.54 -15.94 -21.15
CA GLN A 198 -1.01 -15.95 -19.77
C GLN A 198 -0.84 -17.37 -19.22
N LEU A 199 -1.59 -18.35 -19.72
CA LEU A 199 -1.51 -19.77 -19.30
C LEU A 199 -0.16 -20.45 -19.59
N ASN A 200 0.72 -19.82 -20.37
CA ASN A 200 2.10 -20.26 -20.46
C ASN A 200 2.92 -19.98 -19.19
N ASN A 201 2.38 -19.24 -18.23
CA ASN A 201 2.94 -19.01 -16.90
C ASN A 201 2.03 -19.72 -15.88
N ILE A 202 2.42 -20.89 -15.46
CA ILE A 202 1.69 -21.81 -14.55
C ILE A 202 1.20 -21.15 -13.25
N CYS A 203 1.79 -20.04 -12.83
CA CYS A 203 1.42 -19.34 -11.59
C CYS A 203 0.03 -18.67 -11.62
N LEU A 204 -0.55 -18.41 -12.78
CA LEU A 204 -1.84 -17.71 -12.90
C LEU A 204 -3.07 -18.62 -12.80
N LEU A 205 -2.87 -19.95 -12.81
CA LEU A 205 -3.96 -20.91 -12.67
C LEU A 205 -4.61 -20.94 -11.27
N TYR A 206 -3.91 -20.44 -10.25
CA TYR A 206 -4.40 -20.47 -8.87
C TYR A 206 -5.05 -19.19 -8.37
N THR A 207 -5.06 -18.11 -9.17
CA THR A 207 -5.38 -16.78 -8.67
C THR A 207 -6.76 -16.25 -9.00
N SER A 208 -7.48 -16.94 -9.86
CA SER A 208 -8.88 -16.63 -10.14
C SER A 208 -9.61 -17.95 -10.37
N PRO A 209 -10.13 -18.57 -9.34
CA PRO A 209 -11.18 -19.56 -9.53
C PRO A 209 -12.34 -18.80 -10.17
N SER A 210 -12.42 -18.87 -11.51
CA SER A 210 -13.58 -18.36 -12.22
C SER A 210 -14.76 -19.22 -11.81
N PRO A 211 -15.92 -18.64 -11.46
CA PRO A 211 -17.15 -19.41 -11.22
C PRO A 211 -17.53 -20.30 -12.40
N ARG A 212 -16.92 -20.10 -13.59
CA ARG A 212 -17.10 -20.98 -14.77
C ARG A 212 -16.37 -22.30 -14.67
N ASP A 213 -15.29 -22.39 -13.89
CA ASP A 213 -14.54 -23.64 -13.72
C ASP A 213 -15.31 -24.66 -12.85
N ALA A 214 -16.30 -24.18 -12.08
CA ALA A 214 -17.20 -25.01 -11.28
C ALA A 214 -18.35 -25.62 -12.09
N HIS A 215 -18.57 -25.21 -13.34
CA HIS A 215 -19.64 -25.71 -14.20
C HIS A 215 -19.19 -26.64 -15.34
N GLU A 216 -17.89 -26.86 -15.50
CA GLU A 216 -17.34 -27.75 -16.51
C GLU A 216 -16.77 -29.08 -15.94
N SER A 217 -17.16 -29.44 -14.73
CA SER A 217 -16.81 -30.75 -14.13
C SER A 217 -18.03 -31.66 -14.00
#